data_946edb847399e70ec924f0d61d943301
#
_entry.id   946edb847399e70ec924f0d61d943301
#
_cell.length_a   1.000
_cell.length_b   1.000
_cell.length_c   1.000
_cell.angle_alpha   90.00
_cell.angle_beta   90.00
_cell.angle_gamma   90.00
#
_symmetry.space_group_name_H-M   'P 1'
#
loop_
_entity.id
_entity.type
_entity.pdbx_description
1 polymer ?
#
loop_
_entity_poly.entity_id
_entity_poly.type
_entity_poly.pdbx_seq_one_letter_code
_entity_poly.pdbx_strand_id
1 'polypeptide(L)'
;MTYEPVSLATALASFSQVWSPRIVTTVNDYDVRVAKVEGEHLWHVHDDTDEFFLVLAGELHIALREEAGERTVRLPRGSVFTVPRGTEHKPYAPVPTEILLLEPTGTSTVGDRHEEVPDHVDATTGHALG
;
A
#
# COMPACT_ATOMS: atom_id res chain seq x y z
N MET A 1 18.05 20.57 -6.06
CA MET A 1 18.07 19.16 -5.61
C MET A 1 18.17 18.25 -6.84
N THR A 2 19.03 17.27 -6.76
CA THR A 2 19.22 16.29 -7.83
C THR A 2 18.61 14.96 -7.42
N TYR A 3 17.72 14.43 -8.26
CA TYR A 3 17.12 13.11 -8.03
C TYR A 3 17.95 12.06 -8.76
N GLU A 4 18.30 10.99 -8.07
CA GLU A 4 18.97 9.85 -8.66
C GLU A 4 17.97 8.72 -8.88
N PRO A 5 18.15 7.88 -9.91
CA PRO A 5 17.31 6.70 -10.09
C PRO A 5 17.39 5.78 -8.87
N VAL A 6 16.25 5.19 -8.50
CA VAL A 6 16.18 4.25 -7.39
C VAL A 6 15.82 2.87 -7.93
N SER A 7 16.64 1.86 -7.64
CA SER A 7 16.32 0.48 -7.96
C SER A 7 15.29 -0.04 -6.97
N LEU A 8 14.14 -0.49 -7.46
CA LEU A 8 13.12 -1.09 -6.59
C LEU A 8 13.64 -2.37 -5.95
N ALA A 9 14.41 -3.19 -6.67
CA ALA A 9 14.98 -4.41 -6.12
C ALA A 9 15.91 -4.09 -4.94
N THR A 10 16.76 -3.07 -5.08
CA THR A 10 17.66 -2.64 -4.01
C THR A 10 16.87 -2.07 -2.82
N ALA A 11 15.87 -1.25 -3.09
CA ALA A 11 15.02 -0.68 -2.04
C ALA A 11 14.31 -1.80 -1.24
N LEU A 12 13.70 -2.74 -1.94
CA LEU A 12 12.99 -3.86 -1.30
C LEU A 12 13.93 -4.77 -0.50
N ALA A 13 15.18 -4.93 -0.96
CA ALA A 13 16.17 -5.73 -0.24
C ALA A 13 16.69 -5.04 1.04
N SER A 14 16.44 -3.74 1.21
CA SER A 14 16.99 -2.96 2.34
C SER A 14 16.19 -3.06 3.63
N PHE A 15 15.01 -3.68 3.61
CA PHE A 15 14.18 -3.83 4.80
C PHE A 15 13.43 -5.15 4.78
N SER A 16 12.95 -5.60 5.94
CA SER A 16 12.22 -6.87 6.07
C SER A 16 10.82 -6.73 6.67
N GLN A 17 10.49 -5.56 7.25
CA GLN A 17 9.20 -5.35 7.89
C GLN A 17 8.07 -5.43 6.86
N VAL A 18 7.00 -6.17 7.22
CA VAL A 18 5.79 -6.22 6.40
C VAL A 18 4.84 -5.08 6.79
N TRP A 19 4.01 -4.66 5.83
CA TRP A 19 3.02 -3.59 6.03
C TRP A 19 3.64 -2.30 6.58
N SER A 20 4.86 -2.00 6.14
CA SER A 20 5.66 -0.85 6.57
C SER A 20 6.31 -0.20 5.34
N PRO A 21 5.56 0.59 4.58
CA PRO A 21 6.02 1.14 3.30
C PRO A 21 7.25 2.04 3.43
N ARG A 22 8.09 1.99 2.41
CA ARG A 22 9.26 2.87 2.24
C ARG A 22 9.03 3.80 1.06
N ILE A 23 9.31 5.08 1.24
CA ILE A 23 9.21 6.09 0.19
C ILE A 23 10.48 6.03 -0.65
N VAL A 24 10.34 5.67 -1.93
CA VAL A 24 11.49 5.51 -2.83
C VAL A 24 11.75 6.78 -3.64
N THR A 25 10.71 7.52 -3.97
CA THR A 25 10.81 8.81 -4.65
C THR A 25 9.49 9.56 -4.53
N THR A 26 9.43 10.76 -5.07
CA THR A 26 8.21 11.57 -5.10
C THR A 26 7.93 12.05 -6.53
N VAL A 27 6.65 12.24 -6.82
CA VAL A 27 6.18 12.85 -8.07
C VAL A 27 5.18 13.93 -7.68
N ASN A 28 5.54 15.20 -7.89
CA ASN A 28 4.75 16.33 -7.41
C ASN A 28 4.53 16.21 -5.89
N ASP A 29 3.30 16.22 -5.42
CA ASP A 29 2.93 16.05 -4.01
C ASP A 29 2.59 14.61 -3.64
N TYR A 30 3.02 13.64 -4.47
CA TYR A 30 2.78 12.22 -4.25
C TYR A 30 4.05 11.48 -3.88
N ASP A 31 3.92 10.54 -2.95
CA ASP A 31 4.94 9.55 -2.67
C ASP A 31 4.80 8.36 -3.60
N VAL A 32 5.93 7.86 -4.10
CA VAL A 32 6.04 6.52 -4.67
C VAL A 32 6.60 5.64 -3.56
N ARG A 33 5.83 4.66 -3.10
CA ARG A 33 6.20 3.79 -1.98
C ARG A 33 6.29 2.34 -2.44
N VAL A 34 7.18 1.57 -1.82
CA VAL A 34 7.21 0.12 -1.95
C VAL A 34 6.98 -0.51 -0.60
N ALA A 35 6.33 -1.67 -0.59
CA ALA A 35 6.05 -2.40 0.65
C ALA A 35 6.17 -3.89 0.41
N LYS A 36 6.61 -4.59 1.45
CA LYS A 36 6.48 -6.04 1.57
C LYS A 36 5.23 -6.30 2.37
N VAL A 37 4.42 -7.22 1.88
CA VAL A 37 3.14 -7.54 2.54
C VAL A 37 2.95 -9.05 2.59
N GLU A 38 2.33 -9.50 3.67
CA GLU A 38 1.96 -10.90 3.89
C GLU A 38 0.89 -10.93 4.97
N GLY A 39 -0.14 -11.75 4.78
CA GLY A 39 -1.27 -11.81 5.70
C GLY A 39 -2.21 -10.63 5.53
N GLU A 40 -2.95 -10.34 6.56
CA GLU A 40 -4.01 -9.34 6.52
C GLU A 40 -3.55 -7.96 6.96
N HIS A 41 -4.04 -6.93 6.26
CA HIS A 41 -4.01 -5.55 6.74
C HIS A 41 -5.20 -5.34 7.68
N LEU A 42 -5.99 -4.29 7.50
CA LEU A 42 -7.20 -4.02 8.28
C LEU A 42 -8.19 -3.22 7.44
N TRP A 43 -9.46 -3.24 7.88
CA TRP A 43 -10.48 -2.39 7.27
C TRP A 43 -10.17 -0.93 7.59
N HIS A 44 -10.06 -0.11 6.55
CA HIS A 44 -9.79 1.32 6.67
C HIS A 44 -10.29 2.07 5.44
N VAL A 45 -10.30 3.39 5.53
CA VAL A 45 -10.77 4.25 4.44
C VAL A 45 -9.92 5.52 4.39
N HIS A 46 -9.63 5.94 3.16
CA HIS A 46 -9.04 7.25 2.87
C HIS A 46 -10.14 8.15 2.35
N ASP A 47 -10.47 9.22 3.08
CA ASP A 47 -11.62 10.06 2.73
C ASP A 47 -11.33 10.99 1.54
N ASP A 48 -10.09 11.42 1.38
CA ASP A 48 -9.74 12.50 0.45
C ASP A 48 -8.89 12.08 -0.73
N THR A 49 -8.46 10.82 -0.81
CA THR A 49 -7.57 10.37 -1.88
C THR A 49 -7.87 8.95 -2.33
N ASP A 50 -7.67 8.72 -3.62
CA ASP A 50 -7.62 7.38 -4.18
C ASP A 50 -6.29 6.72 -3.75
N GLU A 51 -6.26 5.40 -3.70
CA GLU A 51 -5.03 4.66 -3.42
C GLU A 51 -4.70 3.73 -4.58
N PHE A 52 -3.52 3.89 -5.16
CA PHE A 52 -3.06 3.12 -6.30
C PHE A 52 -2.14 1.98 -5.87
N PHE A 53 -2.40 0.78 -6.40
CA PHE A 53 -1.61 -0.42 -6.14
C PHE A 53 -1.06 -1.00 -7.45
N LEU A 54 0.20 -1.42 -7.42
CA LEU A 54 0.82 -2.24 -8.46
C LEU A 54 1.50 -3.43 -7.78
N VAL A 55 1.17 -4.65 -8.18
CA VAL A 55 1.81 -5.85 -7.63
C VAL A 55 3.08 -6.16 -8.42
N LEU A 56 4.22 -6.11 -7.73
CA LEU A 56 5.54 -6.36 -8.31
C LEU A 56 5.90 -7.85 -8.26
N ALA A 57 5.50 -8.56 -7.19
CA ALA A 57 5.72 -9.99 -7.01
C ALA A 57 4.68 -10.53 -6.06
N GLY A 58 4.25 -11.77 -6.25
CA GLY A 58 3.22 -12.39 -5.42
C GLY A 58 1.82 -12.09 -5.92
N GLU A 59 0.88 -11.96 -4.99
CA GLU A 59 -0.53 -11.70 -5.31
C GLU A 59 -1.16 -10.92 -4.16
N LEU A 60 -1.93 -9.88 -4.48
CA LEU A 60 -2.64 -9.08 -3.49
C LEU A 60 -4.14 -9.21 -3.70
N HIS A 61 -4.87 -9.46 -2.63
CA HIS A 61 -6.33 -9.40 -2.62
C HIS A 61 -6.77 -8.16 -1.87
N ILE A 62 -7.81 -7.46 -2.36
CA ILE A 62 -8.36 -6.30 -1.68
C ILE A 62 -9.86 -6.51 -1.53
N ALA A 63 -10.31 -6.64 -0.29
CA ALA A 63 -11.74 -6.67 0.02
C ALA A 63 -12.25 -5.23 0.03
N LEU A 64 -13.40 -5.01 -0.58
CA LEU A 64 -14.03 -3.69 -0.75
C LEU A 64 -15.45 -3.75 -0.20
N ARG A 65 -15.85 -2.73 0.56
CA ARG A 65 -17.24 -2.52 0.97
C ARG A 65 -17.85 -1.46 0.07
N GLU A 66 -18.69 -1.91 -0.86
CA GLU A 66 -19.33 -1.05 -1.85
C GLU A 66 -20.83 -1.00 -1.62
N GLU A 67 -21.56 -0.09 -2.30
CA GLU A 67 -23.01 0.02 -2.15
C GLU A 67 -23.72 -1.31 -2.45
N ALA A 68 -23.27 -2.00 -3.50
CA ALA A 68 -23.87 -3.28 -3.90
C ALA A 68 -23.52 -4.45 -2.96
N GLY A 69 -22.62 -4.21 -2.00
CA GLY A 69 -22.16 -5.23 -1.06
C GLY A 69 -20.64 -5.39 -1.09
N GLU A 70 -20.16 -6.35 -0.32
CA GLU A 70 -18.75 -6.62 -0.21
C GLU A 70 -18.25 -7.48 -1.36
N ARG A 71 -17.11 -7.15 -1.94
CA ARG A 71 -16.44 -7.98 -2.94
C ARG A 71 -14.93 -7.94 -2.74
N THR A 72 -14.23 -8.91 -3.29
CA THR A 72 -12.78 -8.97 -3.25
C THR A 72 -12.24 -8.96 -4.67
N VAL A 73 -11.30 -8.06 -4.94
CA VAL A 73 -10.54 -8.08 -6.20
C VAL A 73 -9.22 -8.80 -5.96
N ARG A 74 -8.75 -9.53 -6.97
CA ARG A 74 -7.49 -10.27 -6.92
C ARG A 74 -6.51 -9.66 -7.92
N LEU A 75 -5.33 -9.28 -7.44
CA LEU A 75 -4.30 -8.67 -8.25
C LEU A 75 -3.12 -9.64 -8.35
N PRO A 76 -2.98 -10.37 -9.48
CA PRO A 76 -1.77 -11.13 -9.71
C PRO A 76 -0.60 -10.19 -10.04
N ARG A 77 0.61 -10.74 -10.08
CA ARG A 77 1.81 -9.99 -10.43
C ARG A 77 1.60 -9.20 -11.72
N GLY A 78 2.01 -7.93 -11.71
CA GLY A 78 1.89 -7.03 -12.86
C GLY A 78 0.56 -6.34 -13.00
N SER A 79 -0.38 -6.56 -12.06
CA SER A 79 -1.70 -5.91 -12.09
C SER A 79 -1.69 -4.60 -11.33
N VAL A 80 -2.55 -3.68 -11.76
CA VAL A 80 -2.80 -2.42 -11.07
C VAL A 80 -4.27 -2.33 -10.66
N PHE A 81 -4.51 -1.61 -9.58
CA PHE A 81 -5.87 -1.32 -9.13
C PHE A 81 -5.87 -0.02 -8.33
N THR A 82 -6.91 0.79 -8.52
CA THR A 82 -7.12 2.00 -7.73
C THR A 82 -8.33 1.82 -6.85
N VAL A 83 -8.13 1.95 -5.53
CA VAL A 83 -9.23 2.02 -4.56
C VAL A 83 -9.72 3.46 -4.54
N PRO A 84 -10.99 3.73 -4.92
CA PRO A 84 -11.50 5.10 -4.90
C PRO A 84 -11.56 5.66 -3.48
N ARG A 85 -11.36 6.98 -3.36
CA ARG A 85 -11.55 7.66 -2.08
C ARG A 85 -12.92 7.34 -1.49
N GLY A 86 -13.00 7.23 -0.19
CA GLY A 86 -14.24 6.95 0.51
C GLY A 86 -14.68 5.49 0.50
N THR A 87 -13.96 4.61 -0.19
CA THR A 87 -14.27 3.18 -0.20
C THR A 87 -13.49 2.46 0.89
N GLU A 88 -14.22 1.88 1.84
CA GLU A 88 -13.64 1.08 2.91
C GLU A 88 -13.06 -0.21 2.32
N HIS A 89 -11.82 -0.53 2.68
CA HIS A 89 -11.13 -1.67 2.08
C HIS A 89 -10.14 -2.33 3.05
N LYS A 90 -9.82 -3.59 2.74
CA LYS A 90 -8.89 -4.40 3.53
C LYS A 90 -8.00 -5.21 2.59
N PRO A 91 -6.73 -4.85 2.44
CA PRO A 91 -5.77 -5.64 1.69
C PRO A 91 -5.39 -6.93 2.42
N TYR A 92 -5.09 -7.97 1.66
CA TYR A 92 -4.66 -9.27 2.16
C TYR A 92 -3.69 -9.90 1.14
N ALA A 93 -2.55 -10.40 1.61
CA ALA A 93 -1.59 -11.12 0.78
C ALA A 93 -1.51 -12.57 1.23
N PRO A 94 -2.00 -13.54 0.43
CA PRO A 94 -1.97 -14.96 0.81
C PRO A 94 -0.57 -15.57 0.78
N VAL A 95 0.37 -14.90 0.11
CA VAL A 95 1.78 -15.29 0.01
C VAL A 95 2.64 -14.04 0.20
N PRO A 96 3.96 -14.19 0.50
CA PRO A 96 4.84 -13.03 0.53
C PRO A 96 4.75 -12.26 -0.79
N THR A 97 4.46 -10.96 -0.70
CA THR A 97 4.12 -10.12 -1.85
C THR A 97 4.85 -8.79 -1.75
N GLU A 98 5.21 -8.25 -2.91
CA GLU A 98 5.84 -6.92 -3.02
C GLU A 98 4.95 -6.03 -3.86
N ILE A 99 4.66 -4.84 -3.35
CA ILE A 99 3.75 -3.89 -4.01
C ILE A 99 4.38 -2.51 -4.10
N LEU A 100 3.91 -1.75 -5.09
CA LEU A 100 4.20 -0.33 -5.24
C LEU A 100 2.89 0.43 -5.05
N LEU A 101 2.96 1.53 -4.30
CA LEU A 101 1.81 2.39 -4.02
C LEU A 101 2.12 3.82 -4.45
N LEU A 102 1.09 4.54 -4.89
CA LEU A 102 1.14 5.99 -5.11
C LEU A 102 0.11 6.63 -4.19
N GLU A 103 0.55 7.57 -3.36
CA GLU A 103 -0.30 8.26 -2.40
C GLU A 103 0.21 9.68 -2.18
N PRO A 104 -0.64 10.64 -1.88
CA PRO A 104 -0.17 11.97 -1.47
C PRO A 104 0.77 11.85 -0.27
N THR A 105 1.81 12.67 -0.26
CA THR A 105 2.74 12.74 0.86
C THR A 105 1.98 12.98 2.16
N GLY A 106 2.30 12.19 3.20
CA GLY A 106 1.64 12.28 4.49
C GLY A 106 0.41 11.38 4.66
N THR A 107 0.04 10.59 3.64
CA THR A 107 -1.09 9.65 3.77
C THR A 107 -0.73 8.52 4.72
N SER A 108 -1.62 8.27 5.71
CA SER A 108 -1.45 7.19 6.68
C SER A 108 -1.75 5.83 6.05
N THR A 109 -0.95 4.82 6.40
CA THR A 109 -1.16 3.42 5.97
C THR A 109 -2.47 2.84 6.47
N VAL A 110 -3.06 3.41 7.52
CA VAL A 110 -4.32 2.93 8.11
C VAL A 110 -5.50 3.87 7.83
N GLY A 111 -5.31 4.85 6.94
CA GLY A 111 -6.35 5.76 6.52
C GLY A 111 -6.80 6.73 7.61
N ASP A 112 -7.96 7.36 7.39
CA ASP A 112 -8.54 8.36 8.29
C ASP A 112 -9.43 7.72 9.33
N ARG A 113 -10.08 6.63 8.98
CA ARG A 113 -10.95 5.85 9.86
C ARG A 113 -10.63 4.38 9.67
N HIS A 114 -10.47 3.66 10.76
CA HIS A 114 -10.01 2.27 10.69
C HIS A 114 -10.41 1.48 11.94
N GLU A 115 -10.38 0.15 11.82
CA GLU A 115 -10.50 -0.75 12.96
C GLU A 115 -9.18 -0.79 13.75
N GLU A 116 -9.14 -1.56 14.83
CA GLU A 116 -7.94 -1.69 15.65
C GLU A 116 -6.76 -2.18 14.80
N VAL A 117 -5.60 -1.53 14.99
CA VAL A 117 -4.39 -1.84 14.23
C VAL A 117 -3.70 -3.07 14.83
N PRO A 118 -3.57 -4.17 14.06
CA PRO A 118 -2.85 -5.35 14.54
C PRO A 118 -1.35 -5.08 14.66
N ASP A 119 -0.67 -5.85 15.52
CA ASP A 119 0.74 -5.65 15.83
C ASP A 119 1.66 -5.74 14.61
N HIS A 120 1.29 -6.51 13.60
CA HIS A 120 2.11 -6.70 12.40
C HIS A 120 1.95 -5.58 11.36
N VAL A 121 1.06 -4.63 11.60
CA VAL A 121 0.81 -3.50 10.70
C VAL A 121 1.43 -2.24 11.29
N ASP A 122 2.23 -1.55 10.51
CA ASP A 122 2.86 -0.29 10.90
C ASP A 122 1.96 0.88 10.49
N ALA A 123 1.36 1.53 11.47
CA ALA A 123 0.56 2.75 11.26
C ALA A 123 1.51 3.93 11.08
N THR A 124 1.80 4.26 9.84
CA THR A 124 2.81 5.25 9.48
C THR A 124 2.39 6.07 8.26
N THR A 125 3.02 7.20 8.06
CA THR A 125 2.90 7.99 6.83
C THR A 125 4.02 7.67 5.83
N GLY A 126 4.70 6.55 6.03
CA GLY A 126 5.81 6.07 5.22
C GLY A 126 7.15 6.39 5.84
N HIS A 127 8.12 5.51 5.62
CA HIS A 127 9.49 5.69 6.09
C HIS A 127 10.38 6.04 4.91
N ALA A 128 11.39 6.88 5.15
CA ALA A 128 12.42 7.12 4.17
C ALA A 128 13.28 5.87 3.98
N LEU A 129 13.89 5.72 2.80
CA LEU A 129 14.91 4.71 2.55
C LEU A 129 16.19 5.06 3.30
N GLY A 130 16.86 4.07 3.77
CA GLY A 130 18.13 4.21 4.47
C GLY A 130 17.95 4.32 5.96
#